data_87799a9247fbef77598bdd5e01762f42
#
_entry.id   87799a9247fbef77598bdd5e01762f42
#
_cell.length_a   1.000
_cell.length_b   1.000
_cell.length_c   1.000
_cell.angle_alpha   90.00
_cell.angle_beta   90.00
_cell.angle_gamma   90.00
#
_symmetry.space_group_name_H-M   'P 1'
#
loop_
_entity.id
_entity.type
_entity.pdbx_description
1 polymer ?
#
loop_
_entity_poly.entity_id
_entity_poly.type
_entity_poly.pdbx_seq_one_letter_code
_entity_poly.pdbx_strand_id
1 'polypeptide(L)'
;KALIADGQLQLEKGRYRYPDNQLSIDKVSVNEAKLVTSMNEQGVINWQQLLNALPKSEADDAQETSDMPAIQLAISEVGLNNIDLFIEDKQPQLPSNMTLNLTASLNNLSLADKQIMPFNANIKVSSGGTMSTTGELQLFPELAVTAASKIDQLSLTPLQPYINEYAMVTLENGQLSANA
;
A
#
# COMPACT_ATOMS: atom_id res chain seq x y z
N LYS A 1 -5.35 11.41 16.34
CA LYS A 1 -5.64 11.74 14.93
C LYS A 1 -6.29 10.53 14.26
N ALA A 2 -7.27 10.76 13.37
CA ALA A 2 -7.81 9.68 12.55
C ALA A 2 -6.71 9.14 11.62
N LEU A 3 -6.65 7.80 11.47
CA LEU A 3 -5.71 7.15 10.55
C LEU A 3 -6.18 7.28 9.10
N ILE A 4 -7.49 7.27 8.91
CA ILE A 4 -8.17 7.43 7.62
C ILE A 4 -9.18 8.55 7.81
N ALA A 5 -9.17 9.50 6.91
CA ALA A 5 -10.17 10.55 6.81
C ALA A 5 -10.64 10.65 5.36
N ASP A 6 -11.92 10.88 5.18
CA ASP A 6 -12.59 10.91 3.87
C ASP A 6 -12.44 9.57 3.12
N GLY A 7 -12.71 9.57 1.83
CA GLY A 7 -12.55 8.42 0.96
C GLY A 7 -13.88 7.73 0.61
N GLN A 8 -13.92 7.18 -0.59
CA GLN A 8 -15.07 6.47 -1.11
C GLN A 8 -14.63 5.05 -1.50
N LEU A 9 -15.34 4.05 -0.97
CA LEU A 9 -15.20 2.67 -1.42
C LEU A 9 -16.26 2.38 -2.47
N GLN A 10 -15.85 1.91 -3.64
CA GLN A 10 -16.72 1.54 -4.73
C GLN A 10 -16.52 0.08 -5.08
N LEU A 11 -17.64 -0.64 -5.22
CA LEU A 11 -17.67 -2.02 -5.71
C LEU A 11 -18.54 -2.07 -6.95
N GLU A 12 -18.07 -2.76 -7.99
CA GLU A 12 -18.78 -2.92 -9.24
C GLU A 12 -19.00 -4.40 -9.55
N LYS A 13 -20.24 -4.75 -9.87
CA LYS A 13 -20.66 -6.05 -10.41
C LYS A 13 -20.17 -7.28 -9.64
N GLY A 14 -20.54 -7.37 -8.37
CA GLY A 14 -20.34 -8.60 -7.60
C GLY A 14 -21.26 -9.72 -8.09
N ARG A 15 -20.74 -10.93 -8.25
CA ARG A 15 -21.49 -12.15 -8.61
C ARG A 15 -21.05 -13.30 -7.74
N TYR A 16 -22.01 -14.02 -7.18
CA TYR A 16 -21.76 -15.24 -6.46
C TYR A 16 -22.38 -16.42 -7.20
N ARG A 17 -21.61 -17.50 -7.36
CA ARG A 17 -22.06 -18.73 -8.03
C ARG A 17 -22.09 -19.87 -7.03
N TYR A 18 -23.25 -20.45 -6.85
CA TYR A 18 -23.49 -21.69 -6.10
C TYR A 18 -23.71 -22.84 -7.09
N PRO A 19 -23.22 -24.07 -6.86
CA PRO A 19 -22.57 -24.57 -5.65
C PRO A 19 -21.05 -24.38 -5.63
N ASP A 20 -20.45 -23.78 -6.63
CA ASP A 20 -18.98 -23.67 -6.78
C ASP A 20 -18.33 -22.75 -5.74
N ASN A 21 -19.12 -22.08 -4.89
CA ASN A 21 -18.66 -21.07 -3.92
C ASN A 21 -17.72 -20.01 -4.51
N GLN A 22 -17.98 -19.61 -5.75
CA GLN A 22 -17.17 -18.62 -6.44
C GLN A 22 -17.76 -17.22 -6.27
N LEU A 23 -16.99 -16.31 -5.65
CA LEU A 23 -17.29 -14.88 -5.59
C LEU A 23 -16.39 -14.14 -6.58
N SER A 24 -16.99 -13.51 -7.58
CA SER A 24 -16.29 -12.67 -8.55
C SER A 24 -16.76 -11.22 -8.43
N ILE A 25 -15.81 -10.28 -8.46
CA ILE A 25 -16.06 -8.84 -8.42
C ILE A 25 -15.30 -8.21 -9.58
N ASP A 26 -15.97 -7.40 -10.40
CA ASP A 26 -15.31 -6.78 -11.55
C ASP A 26 -14.32 -5.71 -11.07
N LYS A 27 -14.73 -4.86 -10.11
CA LYS A 27 -13.86 -3.82 -9.60
C LYS A 27 -14.12 -3.50 -8.13
N VAL A 28 -13.04 -3.29 -7.39
CA VAL A 28 -13.03 -2.70 -6.04
C VAL A 28 -12.12 -1.49 -6.10
N SER A 29 -12.60 -0.31 -5.73
CA SER A 29 -11.73 0.88 -5.70
C SER A 29 -11.94 1.73 -4.46
N VAL A 30 -10.85 2.30 -3.98
CA VAL A 30 -10.83 3.36 -2.97
C VAL A 30 -10.44 4.65 -3.68
N ASN A 31 -11.27 5.67 -3.54
CA ASN A 31 -11.10 6.95 -4.20
C ASN A 31 -11.00 8.08 -3.17
N GLU A 32 -10.09 9.03 -3.41
CA GLU A 32 -9.99 10.30 -2.69
C GLU A 32 -9.81 10.15 -1.16
N ALA A 33 -9.17 9.07 -0.72
CA ALA A 33 -8.91 8.86 0.70
C ALA A 33 -7.69 9.64 1.19
N LYS A 34 -7.75 10.07 2.45
CA LYS A 34 -6.63 10.70 3.14
C LYS A 34 -6.15 9.78 4.25
N LEU A 35 -4.91 9.39 4.18
CA LEU A 35 -4.27 8.48 5.12
C LEU A 35 -3.20 9.23 5.91
N VAL A 36 -3.12 8.93 7.21
CA VAL A 36 -2.08 9.47 8.08
C VAL A 36 -1.21 8.32 8.59
N THR A 37 0.05 8.34 8.21
CA THR A 37 1.08 7.43 8.72
C THR A 37 2.02 8.23 9.63
N SER A 38 2.22 7.76 10.84
CA SER A 38 3.20 8.34 11.75
C SER A 38 4.08 7.26 12.33
N MET A 39 5.37 7.52 12.37
CA MET A 39 6.36 6.71 13.03
C MET A 39 6.84 7.46 14.28
N ASN A 40 6.84 6.77 15.42
CA ASN A 40 7.30 7.36 16.67
C ASN A 40 8.84 7.31 16.77
N GLU A 41 9.41 7.88 17.85
CA GLU A 41 10.85 7.90 18.12
C GLU A 41 11.50 6.51 18.19
N GLN A 42 10.71 5.47 18.51
CA GLN A 42 11.15 4.07 18.59
C GLN A 42 10.98 3.32 17.24
N GLY A 43 10.58 4.00 16.17
CA GLY A 43 10.39 3.40 14.85
C GLY A 43 9.08 2.61 14.69
N VAL A 44 8.14 2.71 15.64
CA VAL A 44 6.86 2.01 15.57
C VAL A 44 5.87 2.83 14.77
N ILE A 45 5.31 2.20 13.73
CA ILE A 45 4.33 2.82 12.84
C ILE A 45 2.92 2.66 13.45
N ASN A 46 2.12 3.73 13.40
CA ASN A 46 0.75 3.75 13.93
C ASN A 46 -0.15 2.65 13.36
N TRP A 47 0.04 2.24 12.10
CA TRP A 47 -0.70 1.14 11.47
C TRP A 47 -0.39 -0.23 12.08
N GLN A 48 0.84 -0.47 12.52
CA GLN A 48 1.21 -1.70 13.21
C GLN A 48 0.44 -1.85 14.52
N GLN A 49 0.24 -0.74 15.24
CA GLN A 49 -0.56 -0.75 16.47
C GLN A 49 -2.02 -1.12 16.19
N LEU A 50 -2.59 -0.60 15.09
CA LEU A 50 -3.94 -0.96 14.67
C LEU A 50 -4.03 -2.44 14.28
N LEU A 51 -3.10 -2.93 13.46
CA LEU A 51 -3.08 -4.34 13.04
C LEU A 51 -2.94 -5.29 14.21
N ASN A 52 -2.13 -4.92 15.21
CA ASN A 52 -1.96 -5.72 16.43
C ASN A 52 -3.20 -5.68 17.34
N ALA A 53 -4.03 -4.66 17.25
CA ALA A 53 -5.27 -4.53 18.00
C ALA A 53 -6.47 -5.23 17.34
N LEU A 54 -6.35 -5.63 16.07
CA LEU A 54 -7.38 -6.45 15.42
C LEU A 54 -7.43 -7.82 16.08
N PRO A 55 -8.64 -8.39 16.32
CA PRO A 55 -8.75 -9.75 16.80
C PRO A 55 -8.02 -10.66 15.82
N LYS A 56 -6.98 -11.32 16.31
CA LYS A 56 -6.34 -12.40 15.55
C LYS A 56 -7.39 -13.48 15.43
N SER A 57 -7.73 -13.88 14.19
CA SER A 57 -8.52 -15.09 14.01
C SER A 57 -7.72 -16.23 14.65
N GLU A 58 -8.26 -16.86 15.68
CA GLU A 58 -7.73 -18.08 16.29
C GLU A 58 -7.92 -19.22 15.26
N ALA A 59 -7.20 -19.13 14.14
CA ALA A 59 -7.28 -20.14 13.07
C ALA A 59 -6.35 -21.33 13.34
N ASP A 60 -5.68 -21.38 14.52
CA ASP A 60 -4.71 -22.44 14.80
C ASP A 60 -5.25 -23.59 15.68
N ASP A 61 -6.48 -23.52 16.21
CA ASP A 61 -6.98 -24.59 17.10
C ASP A 61 -8.41 -25.11 16.80
N ALA A 62 -9.06 -24.64 15.75
CA ALA A 62 -10.33 -25.21 15.34
C ALA A 62 -10.17 -25.98 14.01
N GLN A 63 -9.79 -27.25 14.11
CA GLN A 63 -10.19 -28.26 13.13
C GLN A 63 -11.74 -28.45 13.22
N GLU A 64 -12.49 -27.40 12.97
CA GLU A 64 -13.86 -27.57 12.52
C GLU A 64 -13.79 -27.89 11.03
N THR A 65 -13.95 -29.19 10.75
CA THR A 65 -14.30 -29.69 9.43
C THR A 65 -15.65 -29.11 9.03
N SER A 66 -15.65 -27.86 8.58
CA SER A 66 -16.79 -27.35 7.84
C SER A 66 -16.76 -28.03 6.47
N ASP A 67 -17.72 -28.90 6.20
CA ASP A 67 -17.94 -29.51 4.87
C ASP A 67 -18.25 -28.48 3.76
N MET A 68 -18.13 -27.19 4.02
CA MET A 68 -18.34 -26.14 3.04
C MET A 68 -17.03 -25.87 2.26
N PRO A 69 -17.05 -26.02 0.93
CA PRO A 69 -15.89 -25.71 0.11
C PRO A 69 -15.47 -24.25 0.30
N ALA A 70 -14.18 -24.00 0.35
CA ALA A 70 -13.60 -22.66 0.52
C ALA A 70 -14.12 -21.70 -0.57
N ILE A 71 -14.40 -20.45 -0.19
CA ILE A 71 -14.83 -19.43 -1.14
C ILE A 71 -13.66 -19.11 -2.09
N GLN A 72 -13.90 -19.27 -3.39
CA GLN A 72 -12.98 -18.86 -4.43
C GLN A 72 -13.23 -17.38 -4.76
N LEU A 73 -12.35 -16.51 -4.28
CA LEU A 73 -12.41 -15.07 -4.54
C LEU A 73 -11.62 -14.71 -5.80
N ALA A 74 -12.26 -13.98 -6.71
CA ALA A 74 -11.63 -13.37 -7.87
C ALA A 74 -12.08 -11.90 -8.01
N ILE A 75 -11.13 -10.97 -8.08
CA ILE A 75 -11.39 -9.54 -8.32
C ILE A 75 -10.62 -9.13 -9.56
N SER A 76 -11.31 -8.65 -10.61
CA SER A 76 -10.64 -8.31 -11.86
C SER A 76 -9.73 -7.11 -11.72
N GLU A 77 -10.14 -6.09 -10.95
CA GLU A 77 -9.35 -4.89 -10.70
C GLU A 77 -9.53 -4.39 -9.26
N VAL A 78 -8.42 -4.15 -8.57
CA VAL A 78 -8.38 -3.40 -7.31
C VAL A 78 -7.66 -2.09 -7.57
N GLY A 79 -8.33 -0.94 -7.31
CA GLY A 79 -7.82 0.38 -7.60
C GLY A 79 -7.70 1.27 -6.35
N LEU A 80 -6.63 2.04 -6.29
CA LEU A 80 -6.43 3.16 -5.38
C LEU A 80 -6.32 4.42 -6.23
N ASN A 81 -7.25 5.34 -6.12
CA ASN A 81 -7.30 6.52 -6.96
C ASN A 81 -7.21 7.79 -6.12
N ASN A 82 -6.19 8.60 -6.38
CA ASN A 82 -6.01 9.89 -5.73
C ASN A 82 -6.01 9.78 -4.19
N ILE A 83 -5.11 8.95 -3.66
CA ILE A 83 -4.96 8.73 -2.22
C ILE A 83 -3.89 9.68 -1.69
N ASP A 84 -4.28 10.61 -0.84
CA ASP A 84 -3.33 11.49 -0.15
C ASP A 84 -2.79 10.78 1.10
N LEU A 85 -1.48 10.56 1.13
CA LEU A 85 -0.77 9.94 2.24
C LEU A 85 0.11 10.99 2.92
N PHE A 86 -0.20 11.34 4.15
CA PHE A 86 0.63 12.16 5.01
C PHE A 86 1.50 11.25 5.89
N ILE A 87 2.82 11.40 5.77
CA ILE A 87 3.82 10.65 6.53
C ILE A 87 4.52 11.61 7.49
N GLU A 88 4.51 11.29 8.77
CA GLU A 88 5.24 11.98 9.83
C GLU A 88 6.23 11.00 10.46
N ASP A 89 7.53 11.28 10.35
CA ASP A 89 8.57 10.50 11.01
C ASP A 89 9.17 11.33 12.16
N LYS A 90 9.08 10.79 13.38
CA LYS A 90 9.58 11.39 14.62
C LYS A 90 10.88 10.77 15.11
N GLN A 91 11.49 9.87 14.34
CA GLN A 91 12.79 9.30 14.70
C GLN A 91 13.92 10.34 14.68
N PRO A 92 14.04 11.23 13.65
CA PRO A 92 15.04 12.28 13.66
C PRO A 92 14.76 13.30 14.77
N GLN A 93 15.81 13.95 15.28
CA GLN A 93 15.68 15.03 16.27
C GLN A 93 14.73 16.14 15.82
N LEU A 94 14.70 16.41 14.52
CA LEU A 94 13.69 17.26 13.88
C LEU A 94 12.76 16.36 13.07
N PRO A 95 11.44 16.33 13.36
CA PRO A 95 10.51 15.49 12.63
C PRO A 95 10.53 15.74 11.11
N SER A 96 10.54 14.65 10.34
CA SER A 96 10.39 14.69 8.88
C SER A 96 8.92 14.54 8.51
N ASN A 97 8.42 15.42 7.65
CA ASN A 97 7.05 15.37 7.14
C ASN A 97 7.06 15.27 5.62
N MET A 98 6.26 14.37 5.09
CA MET A 98 6.11 14.18 3.65
C MET A 98 4.64 13.97 3.30
N THR A 99 4.19 14.59 2.23
CA THR A 99 2.86 14.31 1.65
C THR A 99 3.04 13.69 0.27
N LEU A 100 2.36 12.57 0.05
CA LEU A 100 2.37 11.83 -1.20
C LEU A 100 0.95 11.76 -1.74
N ASN A 101 0.81 11.76 -3.06
CA ASN A 101 -0.43 11.37 -3.73
C ASN A 101 -0.18 10.07 -4.49
N LEU A 102 -0.96 9.04 -4.18
CA LEU A 102 -0.83 7.69 -4.71
C LEU A 102 -2.01 7.35 -5.61
N THR A 103 -1.70 6.81 -6.78
CA THR A 103 -2.64 6.08 -7.64
C THR A 103 -2.03 4.73 -7.96
N ALA A 104 -2.80 3.65 -7.73
CA ALA A 104 -2.30 2.29 -7.96
C ALA A 104 -3.42 1.37 -8.46
N SER A 105 -3.06 0.34 -9.18
CA SER A 105 -3.98 -0.76 -9.51
C SER A 105 -3.29 -2.11 -9.41
N LEU A 106 -4.08 -3.10 -9.03
CA LEU A 106 -3.74 -4.52 -9.06
C LEU A 106 -4.81 -5.24 -9.86
N ASN A 107 -4.41 -6.02 -10.86
CA ASN A 107 -5.33 -6.73 -11.73
C ASN A 107 -5.33 -8.24 -11.44
N ASN A 108 -6.47 -8.87 -11.67
CA ASN A 108 -6.66 -10.31 -11.54
C ASN A 108 -6.35 -10.84 -10.13
N LEU A 109 -6.75 -10.11 -9.08
CA LEU A 109 -6.58 -10.57 -7.70
C LEU A 109 -7.31 -11.89 -7.50
N SER A 110 -6.55 -12.93 -7.12
CA SER A 110 -7.04 -14.27 -6.86
C SER A 110 -6.19 -14.94 -5.80
N LEU A 111 -6.79 -15.83 -5.03
CA LEU A 111 -6.10 -16.66 -4.04
C LEU A 111 -5.68 -18.03 -4.63
N ALA A 112 -5.84 -18.22 -5.94
CA ALA A 112 -5.42 -19.44 -6.63
C ALA A 112 -3.88 -19.53 -6.71
N ASP A 113 -3.38 -20.76 -6.68
CA ASP A 113 -1.95 -21.03 -6.81
C ASP A 113 -1.41 -20.51 -8.15
N LYS A 114 -0.20 -19.95 -8.10
CA LYS A 114 0.55 -19.44 -9.26
C LYS A 114 -0.18 -18.39 -10.10
N GLN A 115 -1.18 -17.73 -9.52
CA GLN A 115 -1.86 -16.63 -10.18
C GLN A 115 -0.94 -15.42 -10.21
N ILE A 116 -0.63 -14.95 -11.41
CA ILE A 116 0.14 -13.72 -11.62
C ILE A 116 -0.82 -12.55 -11.68
N MET A 117 -0.54 -11.53 -10.87
CA MET A 117 -1.35 -10.33 -10.70
C MET A 117 -0.52 -9.11 -11.09
N PRO A 118 -0.70 -8.59 -12.31
CA PRO A 118 -0.03 -7.36 -12.73
C PRO A 118 -0.46 -6.18 -11.86
N PHE A 119 0.50 -5.35 -11.46
CA PHE A 119 0.23 -4.12 -10.74
C PHE A 119 0.96 -2.92 -11.33
N ASN A 120 0.43 -1.75 -11.06
CA ASN A 120 1.13 -0.49 -11.26
C ASN A 120 0.85 0.45 -10.08
N ALA A 121 1.79 1.35 -9.83
CA ALA A 121 1.67 2.40 -8.83
C ALA A 121 2.37 3.67 -9.33
N ASN A 122 1.73 4.82 -9.12
CA ASN A 122 2.29 6.13 -9.39
C ASN A 122 2.19 6.96 -8.12
N ILE A 123 3.31 7.50 -7.70
CA ILE A 123 3.42 8.33 -6.50
C ILE A 123 3.91 9.71 -6.94
N LYS A 124 3.20 10.75 -6.50
CA LYS A 124 3.61 12.13 -6.65
C LYS A 124 3.97 12.69 -5.28
N VAL A 125 5.17 13.22 -5.14
CA VAL A 125 5.63 13.79 -3.87
C VAL A 125 5.36 15.29 -3.88
N SER A 126 4.74 15.82 -2.82
CA SER A 126 4.37 17.24 -2.76
C SER A 126 5.56 18.19 -2.76
N SER A 127 6.72 17.76 -2.22
CA SER A 127 7.97 18.52 -2.28
C SER A 127 8.66 18.50 -3.65
N GLY A 128 8.14 17.72 -4.60
CA GLY A 128 8.65 17.57 -5.98
C GLY A 128 9.09 16.16 -6.31
N GLY A 129 8.87 15.78 -7.57
CA GLY A 129 9.22 14.49 -8.13
C GLY A 129 8.08 13.47 -8.15
N THR A 130 8.33 12.41 -8.91
CA THR A 130 7.40 11.30 -9.09
C THR A 130 8.12 9.97 -9.00
N MET A 131 7.41 8.94 -8.60
CA MET A 131 7.86 7.57 -8.68
C MET A 131 6.78 6.74 -9.37
N SER A 132 7.17 5.93 -10.34
CA SER A 132 6.30 4.96 -10.99
C SER A 132 6.89 3.57 -10.86
N THR A 133 6.02 2.60 -10.56
CA THR A 133 6.40 1.19 -10.44
C THR A 133 5.39 0.36 -11.21
N THR A 134 5.87 -0.61 -11.96
CA THR A 134 5.05 -1.63 -12.62
C THR A 134 5.64 -2.99 -12.30
N GLY A 135 4.80 -4.00 -12.19
CA GLY A 135 5.30 -5.31 -11.85
C GLY A 135 4.23 -6.38 -11.80
N GLU A 136 4.62 -7.51 -11.26
CA GLU A 136 3.80 -8.69 -11.09
C GLU A 136 3.92 -9.19 -9.65
N LEU A 137 2.79 -9.58 -9.08
CA LEU A 137 2.66 -10.15 -7.75
C LEU A 137 2.08 -11.55 -7.87
N GLN A 138 2.63 -12.50 -7.15
CA GLN A 138 2.07 -13.82 -6.90
C GLN A 138 1.95 -14.03 -5.39
N LEU A 139 0.77 -14.45 -4.91
CA LEU A 139 0.55 -14.67 -3.48
C LEU A 139 0.82 -16.11 -3.06
N PHE A 140 0.45 -17.09 -3.89
CA PHE A 140 0.53 -18.51 -3.57
C PHE A 140 1.20 -19.30 -4.70
N PRO A 141 1.88 -20.44 -4.40
CA PRO A 141 2.12 -21.00 -3.05
C PRO A 141 3.15 -20.23 -2.24
N GLU A 142 3.95 -19.38 -2.87
CA GLU A 142 4.93 -18.51 -2.24
C GLU A 142 4.77 -17.09 -2.74
N LEU A 143 4.95 -16.13 -1.83
CA LEU A 143 4.93 -14.71 -2.19
C LEU A 143 6.11 -14.38 -3.11
N ALA A 144 5.82 -13.98 -4.34
CA ALA A 144 6.81 -13.51 -5.29
C ALA A 144 6.41 -12.16 -5.87
N VAL A 145 7.37 -11.25 -5.97
CA VAL A 145 7.18 -9.91 -6.53
C VAL A 145 8.31 -9.63 -7.52
N THR A 146 7.94 -9.21 -8.72
CA THR A 146 8.87 -8.65 -9.70
C THR A 146 8.41 -7.25 -10.02
N ALA A 147 9.30 -6.26 -9.95
CA ALA A 147 8.93 -4.87 -10.19
C ALA A 147 10.04 -4.11 -10.91
N ALA A 148 9.65 -3.17 -11.74
CA ALA A 148 10.51 -2.16 -12.33
C ALA A 148 10.03 -0.79 -11.84
N SER A 149 10.96 0.01 -11.35
CA SER A 149 10.66 1.32 -10.77
C SER A 149 11.45 2.42 -11.47
N LYS A 150 10.79 3.57 -11.65
CA LYS A 150 11.42 4.80 -12.14
C LYS A 150 11.15 5.90 -11.12
N ILE A 151 12.21 6.58 -10.69
CA ILE A 151 12.17 7.80 -9.90
C ILE A 151 12.58 8.95 -10.80
N ASP A 152 11.83 10.04 -10.80
CA ASP A 152 12.08 11.21 -11.60
C ASP A 152 12.02 12.49 -10.76
N GLN A 153 13.14 13.19 -10.69
CA GLN A 153 13.32 14.48 -10.01
C GLN A 153 12.79 14.53 -8.56
N LEU A 154 12.92 13.41 -7.83
CA LEU A 154 12.50 13.35 -6.44
C LEU A 154 13.30 14.35 -5.59
N SER A 155 12.62 15.30 -4.94
CA SER A 155 13.26 16.26 -4.04
C SER A 155 13.84 15.56 -2.81
N LEU A 156 15.10 15.84 -2.52
CA LEU A 156 15.81 15.32 -1.34
C LEU A 156 15.64 16.22 -0.10
N THR A 157 14.99 17.38 -0.25
CA THR A 157 14.78 18.33 0.87
C THR A 157 14.08 17.69 2.09
N PRO A 158 13.09 16.79 1.95
CA PRO A 158 12.47 16.12 3.11
C PRO A 158 13.42 15.23 3.90
N LEU A 159 14.59 14.89 3.33
CA LEU A 159 15.63 14.11 4.02
C LEU A 159 16.56 14.96 4.88
N GLN A 160 16.41 16.30 4.86
CA GLN A 160 17.25 17.21 5.65
C GLN A 160 17.31 16.86 7.14
N PRO A 161 16.21 16.49 7.82
CA PRO A 161 16.24 16.08 9.22
C PRO A 161 17.22 14.93 9.50
N TYR A 162 17.27 13.93 8.62
CA TYR A 162 18.19 12.79 8.73
C TYR A 162 19.65 13.19 8.48
N ILE A 163 19.87 14.08 7.52
CA ILE A 163 21.23 14.56 7.20
C ILE A 163 21.80 15.36 8.37
N ASN A 164 20.98 16.16 9.04
CA ASN A 164 21.40 16.98 10.18
C ASN A 164 21.94 16.15 11.36
N GLU A 165 21.55 14.89 11.47
CA GLU A 165 22.07 13.99 12.52
C GLU A 165 23.52 13.57 12.28
N TYR A 166 23.98 13.57 11.03
CA TYR A 166 25.30 13.08 10.64
C TYR A 166 26.22 14.15 10.10
N ALA A 167 25.67 15.26 9.60
CA ALA A 167 26.46 16.33 8.97
C ALA A 167 25.78 17.69 9.11
N MET A 168 26.57 18.72 9.35
CA MET A 168 26.10 20.11 9.32
C MET A 168 26.08 20.64 7.88
N VAL A 169 25.20 20.03 7.06
CA VAL A 169 25.05 20.37 5.64
C VAL A 169 23.59 20.69 5.36
N THR A 170 23.32 21.78 4.66
CA THR A 170 21.97 22.15 4.22
C THR A 170 21.78 21.75 2.77
N LEU A 171 20.74 20.97 2.49
CA LEU A 171 20.29 20.65 1.14
C LEU A 171 19.37 21.77 0.63
N GLU A 172 19.89 22.62 -0.26
CA GLU A 172 19.08 23.68 -0.85
C GLU A 172 18.24 23.18 -2.04
N ASN A 173 18.82 22.35 -2.92
CA ASN A 173 18.19 21.90 -4.19
C ASN A 173 18.69 20.51 -4.62
N GLY A 174 18.51 19.48 -3.79
CA GLY A 174 18.85 18.10 -4.18
C GLY A 174 17.70 17.40 -4.90
N GLN A 175 17.98 16.74 -6.03
CA GLN A 175 17.02 15.90 -6.75
C GLN A 175 17.63 14.55 -7.08
N LEU A 176 16.83 13.49 -7.00
CA LEU A 176 17.19 12.12 -7.37
C LEU A 176 16.38 11.67 -8.57
N SER A 177 17.06 11.09 -9.57
CA SER A 177 16.44 10.33 -10.65
C SER A 177 17.14 8.99 -10.77
N ALA A 178 16.38 7.90 -10.86
CA ALA A 178 16.90 6.53 -10.92
C ALA A 178 15.92 5.61 -11.65
N ASN A 179 16.46 4.51 -12.21
CA ASN A 179 15.70 3.39 -12.74
C ASN A 179 16.24 2.10 -12.12
N ALA A 180 15.34 1.23 -11.69
CA ALA A 180 15.65 -0.08 -11.09
C ALA A 180 14.72 -1.18 -11.64
#